data_67e201540d62eebd4aa4fa9aa86dbe3e
#
_entry.id   67e201540d62eebd4aa4fa9aa86dbe3e
#
_cell.length_a   1.000
_cell.length_b   1.000
_cell.length_c   1.000
_cell.angle_alpha   90.00
_cell.angle_beta   90.00
_cell.angle_gamma   90.00
#
_symmetry.space_group_name_H-M   'P 1'
#
loop_
_entity.id
_entity.type
_entity.pdbx_description
1 polymer ?
#
loop_
_entity_poly.entity_id
_entity_poly.type
_entity_poly.pdbx_seq_one_letter_code
_entity_poly.pdbx_strand_id
1 'polypeptide(L)'
;MVRGGVKERDGVLFCSALGLHHRGSDPEAVANGLCSDELFLRLGGRSWRLPPWFTSRSRQLPSGTLPAAMACVRHFGSGMSLILAALGVALAVGVVFRLLALIAMASIGLALAASILVHELGHVLAYRILMGAKAPAVLIVRGASCRVLRLSGPWRADVSVVLAGSAAPVVAAACAWPLFGLAPSAVLLGTLIALGHVVGLALPFGDGAALREIARGR
;
A
#
# COMPACT_ATOMS: atom_id res chain seq x y z
N MET A 1 0.63 22.96 4.06
CA MET A 1 -0.15 22.17 3.09
C MET A 1 0.76 21.09 2.52
N VAL A 2 0.55 19.84 2.86
CA VAL A 2 1.45 18.74 2.51
C VAL A 2 1.06 18.22 1.13
N ARG A 3 1.94 18.36 0.12
CA ARG A 3 1.70 17.91 -1.26
C ARG A 3 2.26 16.49 -1.44
N GLY A 4 1.46 15.57 -1.96
CA GLY A 4 1.79 14.16 -2.09
C GLY A 4 2.81 13.85 -3.17
N GLY A 5 4.00 13.46 -2.78
CA GLY A 5 5.08 12.99 -3.65
C GLY A 5 6.42 13.65 -3.33
N VAL A 6 7.49 13.04 -3.78
CA VAL A 6 8.83 13.64 -3.70
C VAL A 6 9.12 14.31 -5.03
N LYS A 7 9.42 15.60 -5.01
CA LYS A 7 9.81 16.39 -6.19
C LYS A 7 11.26 16.84 -6.04
N GLU A 8 12.01 16.79 -7.12
CA GLU A 8 13.30 17.43 -7.19
C GLU A 8 13.13 18.87 -7.67
N ARG A 9 13.64 19.81 -6.92
CA ARG A 9 13.74 21.20 -7.29
C ARG A 9 15.07 21.74 -6.77
N ASP A 10 15.91 22.22 -7.69
CA ASP A 10 17.21 22.82 -7.37
C ASP A 10 18.14 21.90 -6.54
N GLY A 11 18.16 20.59 -6.84
CA GLY A 11 18.93 19.58 -6.09
C GLY A 11 18.39 19.30 -4.68
N VAL A 12 17.16 19.72 -4.38
CA VAL A 12 16.46 19.42 -3.15
C VAL A 12 15.29 18.49 -3.44
N LEU A 13 15.31 17.32 -2.82
CA LEU A 13 14.23 16.34 -2.92
C LEU A 13 13.20 16.63 -1.83
N PHE A 14 11.96 16.83 -2.27
CA PHE A 14 10.83 17.09 -1.37
C PHE A 14 9.91 15.91 -1.32
N CYS A 15 9.73 15.31 -0.16
CA CYS A 15 8.58 14.47 0.11
C CYS A 15 7.46 15.34 0.69
N SER A 16 6.61 15.86 -0.15
CA SER A 16 5.56 16.77 0.26
C SER A 16 4.49 16.12 1.12
N ALA A 17 4.24 14.80 0.96
CA ALA A 17 3.33 14.05 1.84
C ALA A 17 3.81 14.04 3.29
N LEU A 18 5.10 14.21 3.53
CA LEU A 18 5.71 14.14 4.85
C LEU A 18 6.34 15.45 5.30
N GLY A 19 6.38 16.47 4.43
CA GLY A 19 7.08 17.72 4.68
C GLY A 19 8.60 17.54 4.86
N LEU A 20 9.17 16.49 4.28
CA LEU A 20 10.61 16.20 4.37
C LEU A 20 11.35 16.80 3.20
N HIS A 21 12.52 17.38 3.50
CA HIS A 21 13.46 17.86 2.50
C HIS A 21 14.75 17.05 2.64
N HIS A 22 15.29 16.59 1.54
CA HIS A 22 16.62 15.99 1.51
C HIS A 22 17.44 16.64 0.39
N ARG A 23 18.62 17.16 0.73
CA ARG A 23 19.57 17.70 -0.25
C ARG A 23 20.46 16.57 -0.73
N GLY A 24 20.47 16.33 -2.01
CA GLY A 24 21.35 15.35 -2.65
C GLY A 24 20.69 14.67 -3.84
N SER A 25 21.48 14.39 -4.84
CA SER A 25 21.08 13.65 -6.04
C SER A 25 21.29 12.13 -5.90
N ASP A 26 21.83 11.67 -4.76
CA ASP A 26 22.09 10.25 -4.53
C ASP A 26 20.80 9.54 -4.09
N PRO A 27 20.28 8.58 -4.91
CA PRO A 27 19.08 7.82 -4.59
C PRO A 27 19.17 7.04 -3.27
N GLU A 28 20.37 6.56 -2.89
CA GLU A 28 20.55 5.83 -1.63
C GLU A 28 20.46 6.76 -0.42
N ALA A 29 21.07 7.96 -0.51
CA ALA A 29 20.98 8.97 0.54
C ALA A 29 19.54 9.44 0.75
N VAL A 30 18.75 9.60 -0.34
CA VAL A 30 17.34 9.92 -0.26
C VAL A 30 16.55 8.80 0.41
N ALA A 31 16.78 7.56 0.01
CA ALA A 31 16.10 6.41 0.60
C ALA A 31 16.45 6.25 2.08
N ASN A 32 17.69 6.47 2.46
CA ASN A 32 18.15 6.45 3.86
C ASN A 32 17.53 7.60 4.67
N GLY A 33 17.46 8.82 4.11
CA GLY A 33 16.76 9.94 4.72
C GLY A 33 15.27 9.70 4.92
N LEU A 34 14.61 9.03 3.97
CA LEU A 34 13.20 8.64 4.08
C LEU A 34 12.95 7.51 5.11
N CYS A 35 13.98 6.72 5.45
CA CYS A 35 13.93 5.69 6.49
C CYS A 35 14.46 6.19 7.85
N SER A 36 14.77 7.48 8.00
CA SER A 36 15.29 8.02 9.25
C SER A 36 14.25 8.09 10.36
N ASP A 37 14.71 8.19 11.61
CA ASP A 37 13.85 8.34 12.79
C ASP A 37 12.94 9.58 12.70
N GLU A 38 13.38 10.61 12.00
CA GLU A 38 12.62 11.83 11.77
C GLU A 38 11.36 11.57 10.93
N LEU A 39 11.44 10.65 9.97
CA LEU A 39 10.29 10.14 9.23
C LEU A 39 9.29 9.45 10.18
N PHE A 40 9.77 8.62 11.08
CA PHE A 40 8.96 7.96 12.08
C PHE A 40 8.26 8.95 13.00
N LEU A 41 8.96 9.96 13.48
CA LEU A 41 8.40 11.00 14.34
C LEU A 41 7.29 11.79 13.63
N ARG A 42 7.47 12.14 12.36
CA ARG A 42 6.47 12.90 11.58
C ARG A 42 5.29 12.04 11.12
N LEU A 43 5.53 10.79 10.69
CA LEU A 43 4.46 9.86 10.32
C LEU A 43 3.73 9.32 11.53
N GLY A 44 4.45 9.10 12.61
CA GLY A 44 3.93 8.50 13.83
C GLY A 44 3.08 9.43 14.67
N GLY A 45 3.22 10.76 14.53
CA GLY A 45 2.50 11.77 15.29
C GLY A 45 2.15 11.31 16.71
N ARG A 46 3.03 11.44 17.70
CA ARG A 46 2.80 11.02 19.10
C ARG A 46 2.43 9.53 19.32
N SER A 47 2.82 8.64 18.40
CA SER A 47 2.47 7.20 18.44
C SER A 47 3.11 6.42 19.61
N TRP A 48 4.05 7.00 20.37
CA TRP A 48 4.68 6.39 21.52
C TRP A 48 3.71 6.05 22.67
N ARG A 49 2.47 6.57 22.64
CA ARG A 49 1.40 6.22 23.59
C ARG A 49 0.44 5.15 23.06
N LEU A 50 0.61 4.69 21.83
CA LEU A 50 -0.25 3.67 21.26
C LEU A 50 0.30 2.28 21.54
N PRO A 51 -0.59 1.27 21.71
CA PRO A 51 -0.19 -0.12 21.88
C PRO A 51 0.77 -0.60 20.76
N PRO A 52 1.62 -1.61 21.02
CA PRO A 52 2.64 -2.08 20.06
C PRO A 52 2.11 -2.42 18.66
N TRP A 53 0.85 -2.84 18.54
CA TRP A 53 0.18 -3.13 17.27
C TRP A 53 -0.15 -1.91 16.42
N PHE A 54 -0.02 -0.70 16.97
CA PHE A 54 -0.14 0.56 16.22
C PHE A 54 1.21 1.17 15.84
N THR A 55 2.32 0.48 16.12
CA THR A 55 3.64 0.98 15.75
C THR A 55 3.79 1.03 14.23
N SER A 56 4.31 2.14 13.74
CA SER A 56 4.67 2.28 12.34
C SER A 56 5.98 1.57 12.07
N ARG A 57 6.04 0.77 11.01
CA ARG A 57 7.26 0.14 10.53
C ARG A 57 7.56 0.63 9.13
N SER A 58 8.79 1.06 8.89
CA SER A 58 9.26 1.44 7.56
C SER A 58 10.37 0.52 7.10
N ARG A 59 10.44 0.31 5.79
CA ARG A 59 11.49 -0.45 5.14
C ARG A 59 11.76 0.13 3.77
N GLN A 60 13.05 0.31 3.45
CA GLN A 60 13.47 0.68 2.11
C GLN A 60 13.06 -0.41 1.09
N LEU A 61 12.54 0.03 -0.04
CA LEU A 61 12.13 -0.85 -1.12
C LEU A 61 13.38 -1.31 -1.90
N PRO A 62 13.69 -2.62 -1.93
CA PRO A 62 14.86 -3.14 -2.64
C PRO A 62 14.83 -2.80 -4.14
N SER A 63 16.01 -2.75 -4.76
CA SER A 63 16.13 -2.61 -6.20
C SER A 63 15.58 -3.85 -6.93
N GLY A 64 15.00 -3.62 -8.11
CA GLY A 64 14.38 -4.68 -8.92
C GLY A 64 12.92 -4.95 -8.58
N THR A 65 12.19 -5.46 -9.57
CA THR A 65 10.74 -5.66 -9.48
C THR A 65 10.38 -6.80 -8.52
N LEU A 66 11.00 -7.97 -8.71
CA LEU A 66 10.71 -9.15 -7.88
C LEU A 66 11.16 -8.98 -6.42
N PRO A 67 12.39 -8.50 -6.13
CA PRO A 67 12.78 -8.20 -4.74
C PRO A 67 11.88 -7.17 -4.07
N ALA A 68 11.44 -6.14 -4.81
CA ALA A 68 10.51 -5.13 -4.30
C ALA A 68 9.14 -5.73 -3.96
N ALA A 69 8.58 -6.56 -4.85
CA ALA A 69 7.32 -7.26 -4.59
C ALA A 69 7.42 -8.18 -3.37
N MET A 70 8.48 -8.98 -3.26
CA MET A 70 8.72 -9.85 -2.11
C MET A 70 8.88 -9.04 -0.80
N ALA A 71 9.58 -7.91 -0.85
CA ALA A 71 9.71 -7.02 0.30
C ALA A 71 8.34 -6.44 0.73
N CYS A 72 7.50 -6.07 -0.24
CA CYS A 72 6.13 -5.61 0.02
C CYS A 72 5.32 -6.70 0.74
N VAL A 73 5.28 -7.93 0.20
CA VAL A 73 4.56 -9.06 0.82
C VAL A 73 5.06 -9.33 2.23
N ARG A 74 6.39 -9.44 2.42
CA ARG A 74 6.98 -9.70 3.75
C ARG A 74 6.71 -8.58 4.75
N HIS A 75 6.84 -7.34 4.31
CA HIS A 75 6.63 -6.18 5.18
C HIS A 75 5.16 -6.05 5.58
N PHE A 76 4.24 -6.21 4.64
CA PHE A 76 2.81 -6.27 4.88
C PHE A 76 2.45 -7.40 5.85
N GLY A 77 2.88 -8.63 5.54
CA GLY A 77 2.61 -9.81 6.38
C GLY A 77 3.14 -9.64 7.81
N SER A 78 4.37 -9.10 7.98
CA SER A 78 4.93 -8.85 9.30
C SER A 78 4.20 -7.73 10.05
N GLY A 79 3.76 -6.70 9.36
CA GLY A 79 3.02 -5.57 9.95
C GLY A 79 1.61 -5.95 10.37
N MET A 80 0.96 -6.81 9.57
CA MET A 80 -0.41 -7.29 9.79
C MET A 80 -0.49 -8.65 10.49
N SER A 81 0.63 -9.21 10.94
CA SER A 81 0.71 -10.59 11.44
C SER A 81 -0.31 -10.89 12.56
N LEU A 82 -0.50 -10.00 13.50
CA LEU A 82 -1.48 -10.19 14.59
C LEU A 82 -2.92 -10.21 14.05
N ILE A 83 -3.25 -9.31 13.13
CA ILE A 83 -4.59 -9.26 12.53
C ILE A 83 -4.85 -10.52 11.69
N LEU A 84 -3.87 -10.92 10.87
CA LEU A 84 -3.97 -12.14 10.06
C LEU A 84 -4.08 -13.40 10.92
N ALA A 85 -3.31 -13.47 12.01
CA ALA A 85 -3.40 -14.56 12.97
C ALA A 85 -4.78 -14.60 13.65
N ALA A 86 -5.30 -13.46 14.11
CA ALA A 86 -6.62 -13.38 14.73
C ALA A 86 -7.74 -13.80 13.74
N LEU A 87 -7.67 -13.34 12.49
CA LEU A 87 -8.62 -13.75 11.45
C LEU A 87 -8.51 -15.25 11.13
N GLY A 88 -7.28 -15.78 11.08
CA GLY A 88 -7.04 -17.21 10.87
C GLY A 88 -7.62 -18.07 12.01
N VAL A 89 -7.40 -17.66 13.28
CA VAL A 89 -7.98 -18.32 14.45
C VAL A 89 -9.51 -18.23 14.42
N ALA A 90 -10.07 -17.04 14.13
CA ALA A 90 -11.51 -16.85 14.03
C ALA A 90 -12.12 -17.76 12.95
N LEU A 91 -11.46 -17.87 11.79
CA LEU A 91 -11.90 -18.77 10.72
C LEU A 91 -11.86 -20.23 11.17
N ALA A 92 -10.76 -20.68 11.79
CA ALA A 92 -10.62 -22.04 12.28
C ALA A 92 -11.70 -22.38 13.32
N VAL A 93 -11.91 -21.51 14.33
CA VAL A 93 -12.96 -21.67 15.33
C VAL A 93 -14.34 -21.69 14.68
N GLY A 94 -14.61 -20.78 13.73
CA GLY A 94 -15.86 -20.73 13.00
C GLY A 94 -16.16 -22.04 12.26
N VAL A 95 -15.14 -22.63 11.60
CA VAL A 95 -15.27 -23.89 10.87
C VAL A 95 -15.51 -25.06 11.83
N VAL A 96 -14.71 -25.17 12.92
CA VAL A 96 -14.82 -26.26 13.91
C VAL A 96 -16.20 -26.27 14.57
N PHE A 97 -16.66 -25.10 14.99
CA PHE A 97 -17.96 -24.96 15.69
C PHE A 97 -19.14 -24.63 14.77
N ARG A 98 -18.92 -24.61 13.44
CA ARG A 98 -19.94 -24.31 12.40
C ARG A 98 -20.62 -22.96 12.60
N LEU A 99 -19.87 -21.96 13.09
CA LEU A 99 -20.36 -20.61 13.36
C LEU A 99 -20.32 -19.78 12.07
N LEU A 100 -21.38 -19.80 11.26
CA LEU A 100 -21.43 -19.18 9.93
C LEU A 100 -21.08 -17.68 9.94
N ALA A 101 -21.55 -16.94 10.95
CA ALA A 101 -21.25 -15.52 11.09
C ALA A 101 -19.73 -15.28 11.29
N LEU A 102 -19.08 -16.11 12.09
CA LEU A 102 -17.64 -15.99 12.36
C LEU A 102 -16.83 -16.37 11.11
N ILE A 103 -17.23 -17.41 10.37
CA ILE A 103 -16.64 -17.78 9.09
C ILE A 103 -16.74 -16.62 8.10
N ALA A 104 -17.94 -16.03 7.95
CA ALA A 104 -18.18 -14.93 7.03
C ALA A 104 -17.32 -13.70 7.39
N MET A 105 -17.31 -13.28 8.65
CA MET A 105 -16.52 -12.13 9.12
C MET A 105 -15.02 -12.35 8.90
N ALA A 106 -14.49 -13.53 9.25
CA ALA A 106 -13.09 -13.84 9.07
C ALA A 106 -12.71 -13.89 7.57
N SER A 107 -13.57 -14.49 6.74
CA SER A 107 -13.36 -14.55 5.28
C SER A 107 -13.35 -13.17 4.65
N ILE A 108 -14.28 -12.29 5.03
CA ILE A 108 -14.32 -10.89 4.57
C ILE A 108 -13.02 -10.17 5.01
N GLY A 109 -12.61 -10.32 6.26
CA GLY A 109 -11.38 -9.70 6.77
C GLY A 109 -10.13 -10.16 6.02
N LEU A 110 -10.00 -11.46 5.74
CA LEU A 110 -8.90 -12.02 4.97
C LEU A 110 -8.91 -11.56 3.50
N ALA A 111 -10.11 -11.50 2.89
CA ALA A 111 -10.25 -11.01 1.52
C ALA A 111 -9.88 -9.52 1.41
N LEU A 112 -10.28 -8.69 2.38
CA LEU A 112 -9.87 -7.28 2.47
C LEU A 112 -8.36 -7.16 2.63
N ALA A 113 -7.73 -7.92 3.53
CA ALA A 113 -6.29 -7.90 3.73
C ALA A 113 -5.53 -8.31 2.45
N ALA A 114 -5.98 -9.36 1.77
CA ALA A 114 -5.42 -9.79 0.49
C ALA A 114 -5.57 -8.72 -0.59
N SER A 115 -6.74 -8.07 -0.66
CA SER A 115 -7.00 -7.00 -1.63
C SER A 115 -6.13 -5.77 -1.38
N ILE A 116 -5.90 -5.37 -0.13
CA ILE A 116 -4.98 -4.28 0.24
C ILE A 116 -3.55 -4.64 -0.21
N LEU A 117 -3.10 -5.88 0.04
CA LEU A 117 -1.78 -6.31 -0.40
C LEU A 117 -1.65 -6.24 -1.93
N VAL A 118 -2.65 -6.74 -2.67
CA VAL A 118 -2.66 -6.69 -4.15
C VAL A 118 -2.63 -5.24 -4.64
N HIS A 119 -3.37 -4.35 -4.00
CA HIS A 119 -3.38 -2.92 -4.28
C HIS A 119 -1.98 -2.29 -4.11
N GLU A 120 -1.33 -2.52 -2.98
CA GLU A 120 0.03 -2.00 -2.73
C GLU A 120 1.07 -2.61 -3.68
N LEU A 121 0.91 -3.90 -4.03
CA LEU A 121 1.73 -4.53 -5.06
C LEU A 121 1.57 -3.85 -6.42
N GLY A 122 0.36 -3.43 -6.78
CA GLY A 122 0.09 -2.65 -7.99
C GLY A 122 0.95 -1.38 -8.04
N HIS A 123 0.98 -0.60 -6.96
CA HIS A 123 1.83 0.58 -6.84
C HIS A 123 3.32 0.25 -6.95
N VAL A 124 3.79 -0.76 -6.21
CA VAL A 124 5.20 -1.18 -6.20
C VAL A 124 5.67 -1.60 -7.59
N LEU A 125 4.88 -2.46 -8.27
CA LEU A 125 5.22 -2.97 -9.59
C LEU A 125 5.23 -1.86 -10.64
N ALA A 126 4.18 -1.04 -10.69
CA ALA A 126 4.11 0.08 -11.62
C ALA A 126 5.24 1.08 -11.39
N TYR A 127 5.56 1.40 -10.12
CA TYR A 127 6.66 2.29 -9.78
C TYR A 127 8.00 1.74 -10.26
N ARG A 128 8.28 0.45 -10.06
CA ARG A 128 9.52 -0.18 -10.51
C ARG A 128 9.65 -0.25 -12.04
N ILE A 129 8.53 -0.41 -12.74
CA ILE A 129 8.50 -0.45 -14.21
C ILE A 129 8.67 0.95 -14.80
N LEU A 130 7.95 1.94 -14.27
CA LEU A 130 7.86 3.27 -14.87
C LEU A 130 8.97 4.21 -14.42
N MET A 131 9.44 4.09 -13.18
CA MET A 131 10.46 4.96 -12.58
C MET A 131 11.84 4.31 -12.51
N GLY A 132 11.92 3.03 -12.90
CA GLY A 132 13.17 2.27 -12.92
C GLY A 132 13.42 1.40 -11.70
N ALA A 133 14.22 0.35 -11.92
CA ALA A 133 14.46 -0.68 -10.91
C ALA A 133 15.16 -0.17 -9.64
N LYS A 134 15.90 0.93 -9.72
CA LYS A 134 16.67 1.53 -8.60
C LYS A 134 16.00 2.76 -8.00
N ALA A 135 14.84 3.20 -8.50
CA ALA A 135 14.16 4.39 -7.99
C ALA A 135 13.86 4.23 -6.49
N PRO A 136 14.24 5.21 -5.65
CA PRO A 136 14.11 5.10 -4.20
C PRO A 136 12.64 5.13 -3.76
N ALA A 137 12.28 4.22 -2.87
CA ALA A 137 10.96 4.20 -2.24
C ALA A 137 11.02 3.51 -0.88
N VAL A 138 10.05 3.79 -0.03
CA VAL A 138 9.92 3.24 1.32
C VAL A 138 8.53 2.64 1.49
N LEU A 139 8.49 1.42 2.00
CA LEU A 139 7.25 0.77 2.43
C LEU A 139 6.98 1.16 3.89
N ILE A 140 5.77 1.59 4.16
CA ILE A 140 5.33 1.95 5.51
C ILE A 140 4.09 1.14 5.83
N VAL A 141 4.15 0.40 6.94
CA VAL A 141 2.99 -0.33 7.48
C VAL A 141 2.67 0.21 8.87
N ARG A 142 1.41 0.53 9.09
CA ARG A 142 0.89 0.99 10.38
C ARG A 142 -0.49 0.39 10.62
N GLY A 143 -0.57 -0.56 11.56
CA GLY A 143 -1.80 -1.33 11.78
C GLY A 143 -2.27 -1.98 10.48
N ALA A 144 -3.51 -1.74 10.09
CA ALA A 144 -4.10 -2.24 8.83
C ALA A 144 -3.75 -1.39 7.59
N SER A 145 -2.96 -0.31 7.74
CA SER A 145 -2.58 0.57 6.63
C SER A 145 -1.19 0.20 6.12
N CYS A 146 -1.08 -0.01 4.82
CA CYS A 146 0.19 -0.11 4.09
C CYS A 146 0.28 1.03 3.09
N ARG A 147 1.46 1.60 2.91
CA ARG A 147 1.69 2.70 1.95
C ARG A 147 3.07 2.59 1.34
N VAL A 148 3.16 2.94 0.07
CA VAL A 148 4.42 3.13 -0.64
C VAL A 148 4.71 4.63 -0.72
N LEU A 149 5.77 5.05 -0.04
CA LEU A 149 6.30 6.39 -0.17
C LEU A 149 7.35 6.37 -1.28
N ARG A 150 7.21 7.22 -2.28
CA ARG A 150 8.00 7.19 -3.50
C ARG A 150 8.34 8.58 -4.02
N LEU A 151 9.33 8.67 -4.90
CA LEU A 151 9.62 9.88 -5.66
C LEU A 151 8.49 10.17 -6.66
N SER A 152 8.20 11.43 -6.86
CA SER A 152 7.37 11.89 -7.98
C SER A 152 8.22 11.90 -9.26
N GLY A 153 7.60 11.51 -10.35
CA GLY A 153 8.17 11.51 -11.68
C GLY A 153 7.37 12.38 -12.66
N PRO A 154 7.52 12.13 -13.96
CA PRO A 154 6.65 12.71 -14.96
C PRO A 154 5.18 12.41 -14.62
N TRP A 155 4.30 13.37 -14.83
CA TRP A 155 2.90 13.26 -14.40
C TRP A 155 2.18 11.99 -14.89
N ARG A 156 2.50 11.54 -16.14
CA ARG A 156 1.92 10.31 -16.70
C ARG A 156 2.34 9.08 -15.90
N ALA A 157 3.60 9.02 -15.51
CA ALA A 157 4.09 7.93 -14.68
C ALA A 157 3.46 7.97 -13.28
N ASP A 158 3.35 9.16 -12.67
CA ASP A 158 2.71 9.32 -11.37
C ASP A 158 1.24 8.90 -11.39
N VAL A 159 0.47 9.34 -12.39
CA VAL A 159 -0.93 8.91 -12.60
C VAL A 159 -1.00 7.39 -12.78
N SER A 160 -0.14 6.82 -13.63
CA SER A 160 -0.15 5.38 -13.89
C SER A 160 0.18 4.56 -12.64
N VAL A 161 1.12 5.02 -11.80
CA VAL A 161 1.43 4.35 -10.54
C VAL A 161 0.25 4.40 -9.58
N VAL A 162 -0.45 5.54 -9.48
CA VAL A 162 -1.65 5.65 -8.61
C VAL A 162 -2.76 4.75 -9.13
N LEU A 163 -3.05 4.78 -10.42
CA LEU A 163 -4.10 3.95 -11.02
C LEU A 163 -3.79 2.44 -10.91
N ALA A 164 -2.51 2.05 -11.01
CA ALA A 164 -2.10 0.66 -10.92
C ALA A 164 -2.45 0.03 -9.57
N GLY A 165 -2.40 0.79 -8.48
CA GLY A 165 -2.86 0.32 -7.17
C GLY A 165 -4.31 -0.13 -7.21
N SER A 166 -5.20 0.75 -7.67
CA SER A 166 -6.64 0.45 -7.74
C SER A 166 -7.00 -0.54 -8.85
N ALA A 167 -6.22 -0.61 -9.93
CA ALA A 167 -6.44 -1.57 -11.02
C ALA A 167 -6.02 -3.00 -10.66
N ALA A 168 -4.98 -3.17 -9.83
CA ALA A 168 -4.44 -4.49 -9.51
C ALA A 168 -5.47 -5.43 -8.86
N PRO A 169 -6.29 -5.02 -7.86
CA PRO A 169 -7.38 -5.86 -7.34
C PRO A 169 -8.43 -6.21 -8.39
N VAL A 170 -8.74 -5.29 -9.34
CA VAL A 170 -9.69 -5.56 -10.43
C VAL A 170 -9.16 -6.64 -11.37
N VAL A 171 -7.87 -6.55 -11.74
CA VAL A 171 -7.22 -7.58 -12.56
C VAL A 171 -7.21 -8.91 -11.82
N ALA A 172 -6.87 -8.92 -10.53
CA ALA A 172 -6.88 -10.14 -9.72
C ALA A 172 -8.29 -10.76 -9.64
N ALA A 173 -9.33 -9.94 -9.44
CA ALA A 173 -10.73 -10.39 -9.44
C ALA A 173 -11.14 -10.96 -10.80
N ALA A 174 -10.75 -10.30 -11.90
CA ALA A 174 -11.01 -10.81 -13.25
C ALA A 174 -10.31 -12.16 -13.51
N CYS A 175 -9.06 -12.30 -13.07
CA CYS A 175 -8.34 -13.57 -13.15
C CYS A 175 -8.96 -14.69 -12.29
N ALA A 176 -9.67 -14.34 -11.21
CA ALA A 176 -10.38 -15.31 -10.38
C ALA A 176 -11.75 -15.71 -10.95
N TRP A 177 -12.28 -14.99 -11.96
CA TRP A 177 -13.60 -15.23 -12.51
C TRP A 177 -13.84 -16.65 -13.06
N PRO A 178 -12.85 -17.34 -13.69
CA PRO A 178 -13.01 -18.74 -14.09
C PRO A 178 -13.31 -19.69 -12.92
N LEU A 179 -13.00 -19.30 -11.68
CA LEU A 179 -13.28 -20.09 -10.48
C LEU A 179 -14.71 -19.86 -9.94
N PHE A 180 -15.55 -19.06 -10.63
CA PHE A 180 -16.90 -18.74 -10.18
C PHE A 180 -17.75 -20.00 -9.97
N GLY A 181 -17.63 -21.00 -10.84
CA GLY A 181 -18.35 -22.27 -10.70
C GLY A 181 -17.99 -23.08 -9.45
N LEU A 182 -16.77 -22.87 -8.91
CA LEU A 182 -16.27 -23.59 -7.73
C LEU A 182 -16.50 -22.80 -6.42
N ALA A 183 -16.40 -21.48 -6.46
CA ALA A 183 -16.45 -20.61 -5.29
C ALA A 183 -17.17 -19.27 -5.57
N PRO A 184 -18.46 -19.28 -5.90
CA PRO A 184 -19.17 -18.08 -6.37
C PRO A 184 -19.17 -16.96 -5.34
N SER A 185 -19.37 -17.25 -4.06
CA SER A 185 -19.37 -16.24 -2.99
C SER A 185 -18.00 -15.57 -2.82
N ALA A 186 -16.91 -16.33 -2.92
CA ALA A 186 -15.56 -15.78 -2.80
C ALA A 186 -15.20 -14.89 -4.00
N VAL A 187 -15.58 -15.30 -5.23
CA VAL A 187 -15.35 -14.51 -6.44
C VAL A 187 -16.18 -13.22 -6.42
N LEU A 188 -17.45 -13.28 -6.02
CA LEU A 188 -18.29 -12.09 -5.88
C LEU A 188 -17.77 -11.15 -4.81
N LEU A 189 -17.37 -11.65 -3.64
CA LEU A 189 -16.78 -10.86 -2.58
C LEU A 189 -15.51 -10.16 -3.06
N GLY A 190 -14.60 -10.89 -3.70
CA GLY A 190 -13.38 -10.33 -4.28
C GLY A 190 -13.66 -9.24 -5.31
N THR A 191 -14.66 -9.46 -6.17
CA THR A 191 -15.09 -8.47 -7.17
C THR A 191 -15.64 -7.20 -6.53
N LEU A 192 -16.50 -7.33 -5.51
CA LEU A 192 -17.06 -6.18 -4.78
C LEU A 192 -15.98 -5.36 -4.09
N ILE A 193 -15.01 -6.04 -3.45
CA ILE A 193 -13.87 -5.37 -2.81
C ILE A 193 -13.01 -4.65 -3.88
N ALA A 194 -12.75 -5.30 -5.01
CA ALA A 194 -11.99 -4.71 -6.11
C ALA A 194 -12.67 -3.45 -6.68
N LEU A 195 -13.99 -3.48 -6.85
CA LEU A 195 -14.76 -2.30 -7.25
C LEU A 195 -14.69 -1.18 -6.20
N GLY A 196 -14.62 -1.52 -4.92
CA GLY A 196 -14.40 -0.56 -3.84
C GLY A 196 -13.11 0.24 -3.99
N HIS A 197 -12.01 -0.37 -4.49
CA HIS A 197 -10.77 0.35 -4.78
C HIS A 197 -10.94 1.34 -5.94
N VAL A 198 -11.73 1.01 -6.97
CA VAL A 198 -12.03 1.93 -8.07
C VAL A 198 -12.87 3.11 -7.58
N VAL A 199 -13.91 2.86 -6.78
CA VAL A 199 -14.71 3.92 -6.15
C VAL A 199 -13.83 4.81 -5.26
N GLY A 200 -12.83 4.24 -4.58
CA GLY A 200 -11.85 4.94 -3.78
C GLY A 200 -11.10 6.05 -4.53
N LEU A 201 -10.92 5.92 -5.85
CA LEU A 201 -10.30 6.97 -6.69
C LEU A 201 -11.14 8.26 -6.75
N ALA A 202 -12.45 8.17 -6.57
CA ALA A 202 -13.33 9.33 -6.52
C ALA A 202 -13.31 10.04 -5.16
N LEU A 203 -12.79 9.41 -4.11
CA LEU A 203 -12.81 9.93 -2.74
C LEU A 203 -11.69 10.93 -2.48
N PRO A 204 -11.84 11.88 -1.53
CA PRO A 204 -10.85 12.91 -1.23
C PRO A 204 -9.67 12.43 -0.34
N PHE A 205 -9.42 11.15 -0.27
CA PHE A 205 -8.35 10.53 0.51
C PHE A 205 -7.67 9.40 -0.27
N GLY A 206 -6.52 8.91 0.20
CA GLY A 206 -5.76 7.85 -0.45
C GLY A 206 -5.38 8.22 -1.90
N ASP A 207 -5.58 7.28 -2.81
CA ASP A 207 -5.26 7.43 -4.24
C ASP A 207 -6.07 8.54 -4.92
N GLY A 208 -7.32 8.74 -4.53
CA GLY A 208 -8.14 9.81 -5.07
C GLY A 208 -7.61 11.20 -4.69
N ALA A 209 -7.04 11.37 -3.50
CA ALA A 209 -6.35 12.60 -3.13
C ALA A 209 -5.06 12.78 -3.93
N ALA A 210 -4.27 11.72 -4.11
CA ALA A 210 -3.03 11.74 -4.88
C ALA A 210 -3.29 12.14 -6.34
N LEU A 211 -4.30 11.57 -6.99
CA LEU A 211 -4.70 11.96 -8.36
C LEU A 211 -5.06 13.44 -8.47
N ARG A 212 -5.83 13.97 -7.51
CA ARG A 212 -6.19 15.40 -7.49
C ARG A 212 -4.99 16.31 -7.30
N GLU A 213 -4.03 15.91 -6.47
CA GLU A 213 -2.79 16.67 -6.28
C GLU A 213 -1.94 16.67 -7.56
N ILE A 214 -1.82 15.53 -8.23
CA ILE A 214 -1.13 15.44 -9.53
C ILE A 214 -1.82 16.35 -10.57
N ALA A 215 -3.15 16.36 -10.60
CA ALA A 215 -3.92 17.20 -11.51
C ALA A 215 -3.77 18.71 -11.22
N ARG A 216 -3.64 19.11 -9.94
CA ARG A 216 -3.45 20.52 -9.53
C ARG A 216 -2.01 21.01 -9.70
N GLY A 217 -1.05 20.11 -9.78
CA GLY A 217 0.36 20.44 -9.96
C GLY A 217 0.77 20.69 -11.42
N ARG A 218 -0.21 20.60 -12.32
CA ARG A 218 -0.11 21.02 -13.73
C ARG A 218 -0.43 22.51 -13.84
#